data_49f0534f8806699d0970685ceb2d3ecd
#
_entry.id   49f0534f8806699d0970685ceb2d3ecd
#
_cell.length_a   1.000
_cell.length_b   1.000
_cell.length_c   1.000
_cell.angle_alpha   90.00
_cell.angle_beta   90.00
_cell.angle_gamma   90.00
#
_symmetry.space_group_name_H-M   'P 1'
#
loop_
_entity.id
_entity.type
_entity.pdbx_description
1 polymer ?
#
loop_
_entity_poly.entity_id
_entity_poly.type
_entity_poly.pdbx_seq_one_letter_code
_entity_poly.pdbx_strand_id
1 'polypeptide(L)'
;PVEFSTSSWRRAVLSLEEHHKAWLLWCYSGSICWEYQIAITQWAWNEFNTQSVTRKIAGKTQERLKKLIWLAAQAVKAELFGGEGYEYQELALLAGVTTKNWSKTFTRHWVAMKHIFHRLDSEAL
;
A
#
# COMPACT_ATOMS: atom_id res chain seq x y z
N PRO A 1 -5.93 29.32 17.92
CA PRO A 1 -5.86 28.08 17.22
C PRO A 1 -5.22 28.32 15.84
N VAL A 2 -4.24 27.55 15.59
CA VAL A 2 -3.59 27.61 14.27
C VAL A 2 -4.43 26.76 13.33
N GLU A 3 -5.28 27.42 12.60
CA GLU A 3 -5.93 26.76 11.49
C GLU A 3 -4.92 26.62 10.38
N PHE A 4 -4.60 25.40 10.01
CA PHE A 4 -3.79 25.18 8.83
C PHE A 4 -4.60 25.59 7.61
N SER A 5 -4.23 26.69 6.99
CA SER A 5 -4.77 27.01 5.67
C SER A 5 -4.37 25.88 4.71
N THR A 6 -5.14 25.72 3.64
CA THR A 6 -4.82 24.76 2.58
C THR A 6 -3.40 24.96 2.06
N SER A 7 -2.96 26.21 1.96
CA SER A 7 -1.61 26.54 1.51
C SER A 7 -0.53 26.08 2.49
N SER A 8 -0.76 26.23 3.80
CA SER A 8 0.19 25.79 4.83
C SER A 8 0.32 24.28 4.86
N TRP A 9 -0.81 23.58 4.76
CA TRP A 9 -0.82 22.12 4.72
C TRP A 9 -0.08 21.60 3.48
N ARG A 10 -0.37 22.18 2.32
CA ARG A 10 0.28 21.80 1.06
C ARG A 10 1.79 22.01 1.13
N ARG A 11 2.23 23.14 1.69
CA ARG A 11 3.65 23.44 1.84
C ARG A 11 4.34 22.42 2.75
N ALA A 12 3.69 22.07 3.87
CA ALA A 12 4.22 21.07 4.78
C ALA A 12 4.36 19.71 4.10
N VAL A 13 3.33 19.28 3.34
CA VAL A 13 3.35 18.01 2.62
C VAL A 13 4.44 17.99 1.56
N LEU A 14 4.62 19.07 0.81
CA LEU A 14 5.62 19.14 -0.25
C LEU A 14 7.06 19.10 0.28
N SER A 15 7.28 19.37 1.56
CA SER A 15 8.60 19.29 2.19
C SER A 15 8.93 17.87 2.68
N LEU A 16 7.99 16.92 2.62
CA LEU A 16 8.20 15.57 3.08
C LEU A 16 8.95 14.72 2.05
N GLU A 17 9.42 13.55 2.49
CA GLU A 17 9.99 12.56 1.60
C GLU A 17 8.96 12.15 0.54
N GLU A 18 9.46 11.72 -0.63
CA GLU A 18 8.62 11.45 -1.80
C GLU A 18 7.46 10.49 -1.51
N HIS A 19 7.73 9.39 -0.84
CA HIS A 19 6.69 8.40 -0.55
C HIS A 19 5.70 8.90 0.51
N HIS A 20 6.13 9.70 1.48
CA HIS A 20 5.23 10.32 2.46
C HIS A 20 4.32 11.33 1.77
N LYS A 21 4.89 12.19 0.95
CA LYS A 21 4.14 13.16 0.16
C LYS A 21 3.10 12.47 -0.73
N ALA A 22 3.54 11.48 -1.47
CA ALA A 22 2.67 10.75 -2.39
C ALA A 22 1.51 10.08 -1.65
N TRP A 23 1.78 9.47 -0.50
CA TRP A 23 0.75 8.83 0.30
C TRP A 23 -0.30 9.84 0.80
N LEU A 24 0.15 10.96 1.38
CA LEU A 24 -0.78 11.96 1.91
C LEU A 24 -1.63 12.58 0.81
N LEU A 25 -1.04 12.89 -0.34
CA LEU A 25 -1.78 13.48 -1.46
C LEU A 25 -2.76 12.49 -2.08
N TRP A 26 -2.36 11.24 -2.24
CA TRP A 26 -3.25 10.22 -2.79
C TRP A 26 -4.33 9.83 -1.79
N CYS A 27 -3.96 9.53 -0.55
CA CYS A 27 -4.87 8.95 0.45
C CYS A 27 -5.82 9.99 1.03
N TYR A 28 -5.31 11.17 1.37
CA TYR A 28 -6.08 12.19 2.10
C TYR A 28 -6.57 13.34 1.24
N SER A 29 -5.83 13.75 0.22
CA SER A 29 -6.27 14.81 -0.70
C SER A 29 -7.08 14.28 -1.87
N GLY A 30 -7.15 12.98 -2.04
CA GLY A 30 -7.87 12.38 -3.17
C GLY A 30 -7.21 12.63 -4.52
N SER A 31 -5.90 12.89 -4.56
CA SER A 31 -5.20 13.10 -5.81
C SER A 31 -5.26 11.85 -6.68
N ILE A 32 -5.56 12.05 -7.96
CA ILE A 32 -5.56 10.98 -8.97
C ILE A 32 -4.27 10.96 -9.77
N CYS A 33 -3.25 11.70 -9.32
CA CYS A 33 -1.97 11.78 -10.01
C CYS A 33 -1.29 10.41 -10.07
N TRP A 34 -1.07 9.91 -11.27
CA TRP A 34 -0.46 8.62 -11.50
C TRP A 34 0.95 8.50 -10.90
N GLU A 35 1.71 9.59 -10.90
CA GLU A 35 3.05 9.61 -10.34
C GLU A 35 3.08 9.28 -8.84
N TYR A 36 2.07 9.72 -8.10
CA TYR A 36 1.96 9.37 -6.68
C TYR A 36 1.67 7.90 -6.48
N GLN A 37 0.82 7.32 -7.32
CA GLN A 37 0.54 5.89 -7.26
C GLN A 37 1.79 5.06 -7.54
N ILE A 38 2.57 5.45 -8.55
CA ILE A 38 3.84 4.80 -8.87
C ILE A 38 4.83 4.91 -7.69
N ALA A 39 4.98 6.10 -7.14
CA ALA A 39 5.91 6.35 -6.02
C ALA A 39 5.56 5.47 -4.81
N ILE A 40 4.29 5.39 -4.46
CA ILE A 40 3.80 4.58 -3.35
C ILE A 40 4.09 3.09 -3.58
N THR A 41 3.74 2.59 -4.77
CA THR A 41 3.87 1.17 -5.07
C THR A 41 5.34 0.75 -5.18
N GLN A 42 6.19 1.57 -5.77
CA GLN A 42 7.61 1.29 -5.87
C GLN A 42 8.27 1.26 -4.49
N TRP A 43 7.97 2.25 -3.67
CA TRP A 43 8.51 2.29 -2.32
C TRP A 43 8.05 1.07 -1.50
N ALA A 44 6.77 0.76 -1.55
CA ALA A 44 6.21 -0.35 -0.79
C ALA A 44 6.77 -1.70 -1.26
N TRP A 45 6.95 -1.86 -2.57
CA TRP A 45 7.55 -3.07 -3.12
C TRP A 45 8.99 -3.25 -2.64
N ASN A 46 9.77 -2.17 -2.62
CA ASN A 46 11.14 -2.21 -2.12
C ASN A 46 11.18 -2.56 -0.63
N GLU A 47 10.28 -1.97 0.17
CA GLU A 47 10.15 -2.31 1.59
C GLU A 47 9.78 -3.78 1.80
N PHE A 48 8.85 -4.27 1.02
CA PHE A 48 8.43 -5.67 1.09
C PHE A 48 9.58 -6.61 0.77
N ASN A 49 10.33 -6.34 -0.28
CA ASN A 49 11.50 -7.13 -0.66
C ASN A 49 12.60 -7.10 0.43
N THR A 50 12.81 -5.95 1.05
CA THR A 50 13.77 -5.82 2.13
C THR A 50 13.39 -6.68 3.33
N GLN A 51 12.11 -6.68 3.70
CA GLN A 51 11.61 -7.49 4.81
C GLN A 51 11.63 -8.99 4.48
N SER A 52 11.46 -9.33 3.23
CA SER A 52 11.38 -10.71 2.76
C SER A 52 12.73 -11.28 2.36
N VAL A 53 13.83 -10.54 2.56
CA VAL A 53 15.16 -10.92 2.11
C VAL A 53 15.66 -12.24 2.69
N THR A 54 15.18 -12.61 3.86
CA THR A 54 15.52 -13.87 4.51
C THR A 54 14.77 -15.08 3.97
N ARG A 55 13.79 -14.84 3.07
CA ARG A 55 12.93 -15.88 2.52
C ARG A 55 13.03 -15.86 1.01
N LYS A 56 13.41 -16.99 0.44
CA LYS A 56 13.39 -17.15 -1.01
C LYS A 56 11.94 -17.33 -1.45
N ILE A 57 11.41 -16.32 -2.11
CA ILE A 57 10.09 -16.36 -2.71
C ILE A 57 10.27 -16.76 -4.18
N ALA A 58 9.53 -17.77 -4.64
CA ALA A 58 9.57 -18.21 -6.04
C ALA A 58 9.20 -17.06 -6.98
N GLY A 59 9.81 -17.02 -8.17
CA GLY A 59 9.59 -15.94 -9.14
C GLY A 59 8.14 -15.74 -9.51
N LYS A 60 7.36 -16.82 -9.73
CA LYS A 60 5.94 -16.72 -10.01
C LYS A 60 5.15 -16.10 -8.86
N THR A 61 5.51 -16.43 -7.63
CA THR A 61 4.87 -15.86 -6.44
C THR A 61 5.21 -14.38 -6.33
N GLN A 62 6.46 -13.99 -6.59
CA GLN A 62 6.85 -12.58 -6.59
C GLN A 62 6.05 -11.77 -7.61
N GLU A 63 5.89 -12.29 -8.83
CA GLU A 63 5.10 -11.61 -9.86
C GLU A 63 3.65 -11.39 -9.42
N ARG A 64 3.05 -12.41 -8.79
CA ARG A 64 1.68 -12.31 -8.29
C ARG A 64 1.57 -11.32 -7.14
N LEU A 65 2.53 -11.33 -6.23
CA LEU A 65 2.57 -10.38 -5.11
C LEU A 65 2.76 -8.95 -5.59
N LYS A 66 3.59 -8.74 -6.60
CA LYS A 66 3.82 -7.41 -7.17
C LYS A 66 2.53 -6.81 -7.72
N LYS A 67 1.67 -7.61 -8.33
CA LYS A 67 0.37 -7.15 -8.81
C LYS A 67 -0.57 -6.77 -7.68
N LEU A 68 -0.40 -7.37 -6.51
CA LEU A 68 -1.27 -7.14 -5.35
C LEU A 68 -0.87 -5.92 -4.54
N ILE A 69 0.33 -5.38 -4.73
CA ILE A 69 0.83 -4.31 -3.86
C ILE A 69 -0.06 -3.06 -3.92
N TRP A 70 -0.53 -2.69 -5.11
CA TRP A 70 -1.43 -1.55 -5.26
C TRP A 70 -2.80 -1.82 -4.63
N LEU A 71 -3.29 -3.04 -4.75
CA LEU A 71 -4.55 -3.44 -4.10
C LEU A 71 -4.43 -3.37 -2.57
N ALA A 72 -3.26 -3.69 -2.02
CA ALA A 72 -3.01 -3.55 -0.59
C ALA A 72 -3.06 -2.08 -0.16
N ALA A 73 -2.51 -1.17 -0.95
CA ALA A 73 -2.62 0.26 -0.69
C ALA A 73 -4.08 0.73 -0.68
N GLN A 74 -4.86 0.29 -1.65
CA GLN A 74 -6.28 0.62 -1.73
C GLN A 74 -7.07 0.04 -0.56
N ALA A 75 -6.74 -1.18 -0.14
CA ALA A 75 -7.39 -1.82 1.01
C ALA A 75 -7.13 -1.05 2.30
N VAL A 76 -5.89 -0.60 2.52
CA VAL A 76 -5.54 0.21 3.70
C VAL A 76 -6.28 1.55 3.67
N LYS A 77 -6.32 2.21 2.52
CA LYS A 77 -7.09 3.46 2.37
C LYS A 77 -8.56 3.23 2.73
N ALA A 78 -9.17 2.16 2.24
CA ALA A 78 -10.55 1.83 2.56
C ALA A 78 -10.75 1.61 4.05
N GLU A 79 -9.86 0.88 4.70
CA GLU A 79 -9.92 0.63 6.15
C GLU A 79 -9.80 1.92 6.96
N LEU A 80 -8.91 2.84 6.56
CA LEU A 80 -8.71 4.12 7.25
C LEU A 80 -9.95 5.01 7.19
N PHE A 81 -10.75 4.90 6.14
CA PHE A 81 -11.95 5.71 5.95
C PHE A 81 -13.25 4.94 6.23
N GLY A 82 -13.15 3.81 6.92
CA GLY A 82 -14.32 3.04 7.33
C GLY A 82 -14.98 2.21 6.23
N GLY A 83 -14.31 2.06 5.10
CA GLY A 83 -14.78 1.22 4.01
C GLY A 83 -14.43 -0.24 4.20
N GLU A 84 -14.92 -1.07 3.29
CA GLU A 84 -14.60 -2.48 3.27
C GLU A 84 -13.40 -2.75 2.36
N GLY A 85 -12.52 -3.65 2.81
CA GLY A 85 -11.43 -4.13 1.99
C GLY A 85 -11.87 -5.27 1.08
N TYR A 86 -10.89 -5.96 0.51
CA TYR A 86 -11.14 -7.11 -0.35
C TYR A 86 -11.36 -8.38 0.45
N GLU A 87 -12.26 -9.24 -0.01
CA GLU A 87 -12.41 -10.58 0.53
C GLU A 87 -11.33 -11.50 -0.04
N TYR A 88 -10.97 -12.53 0.71
CA TYR A 88 -9.93 -13.48 0.29
C TYR A 88 -10.27 -14.18 -1.02
N GLN A 89 -11.54 -14.43 -1.28
CA GLN A 89 -11.97 -15.04 -2.54
C GLN A 89 -11.66 -14.14 -3.73
N GLU A 90 -11.91 -12.83 -3.59
CA GLU A 90 -11.58 -11.85 -4.62
C GLU A 90 -10.07 -11.75 -4.83
N LEU A 91 -9.31 -11.71 -3.74
CA LEU A 91 -7.86 -11.61 -3.81
C LEU A 91 -7.24 -12.85 -4.46
N ALA A 92 -7.74 -14.02 -4.14
CA ALA A 92 -7.28 -15.26 -4.76
C ALA A 92 -7.54 -15.24 -6.28
N LEU A 93 -8.72 -14.79 -6.68
CA LEU A 93 -9.07 -14.67 -8.09
C LEU A 93 -8.15 -13.69 -8.82
N LEU A 94 -7.92 -12.52 -8.23
CA LEU A 94 -7.04 -11.50 -8.82
C LEU A 94 -5.58 -11.95 -8.89
N ALA A 95 -5.14 -12.74 -7.91
CA ALA A 95 -3.79 -13.33 -7.91
C ALA A 95 -3.66 -14.52 -8.85
N GLY A 96 -4.77 -15.07 -9.34
CA GLY A 96 -4.76 -16.24 -10.21
C GLY A 96 -4.46 -17.54 -9.49
N VAL A 97 -4.88 -17.65 -8.23
CA VAL A 97 -4.66 -18.85 -7.41
C VAL A 97 -5.97 -19.34 -6.79
N THR A 98 -5.96 -20.55 -6.28
CA THR A 98 -7.13 -21.08 -5.56
C THR A 98 -7.25 -20.41 -4.19
N THR A 99 -8.45 -20.42 -3.61
CA THR A 99 -8.68 -19.90 -2.27
C THR A 99 -7.80 -20.62 -1.23
N LYS A 100 -7.63 -21.92 -1.40
CA LYS A 100 -6.77 -22.73 -0.54
C LYS A 100 -5.31 -22.29 -0.62
N ASN A 101 -4.80 -22.09 -1.83
CA ASN A 101 -3.43 -21.61 -2.04
C ASN A 101 -3.25 -20.20 -1.51
N TRP A 102 -4.25 -19.33 -1.68
CA TRP A 102 -4.26 -18.01 -1.08
C TRP A 102 -4.05 -18.08 0.42
N SER A 103 -4.87 -18.84 1.11
CA SER A 103 -4.79 -19.00 2.57
C SER A 103 -3.45 -19.57 3.02
N LYS A 104 -2.91 -20.53 2.27
CA LYS A 104 -1.68 -21.22 2.65
C LYS A 104 -0.42 -20.40 2.39
N THR A 105 -0.37 -19.70 1.26
CA THR A 105 0.87 -19.05 0.78
C THR A 105 0.80 -17.54 0.80
N PHE A 106 -0.32 -16.96 0.41
CA PHE A 106 -0.41 -15.53 0.12
C PHE A 106 -0.92 -14.67 1.27
N THR A 107 -1.74 -15.23 2.17
CA THR A 107 -2.35 -14.43 3.24
C THR A 107 -1.31 -13.69 4.08
N ARG A 108 -0.25 -14.36 4.49
CA ARG A 108 0.80 -13.72 5.30
C ARG A 108 1.51 -12.60 4.56
N HIS A 109 1.70 -12.74 3.26
CA HIS A 109 2.32 -11.70 2.43
C HIS A 109 1.38 -10.52 2.25
N TRP A 110 0.10 -10.78 2.07
CA TRP A 110 -0.93 -9.75 2.00
C TRP A 110 -0.99 -8.92 3.29
N VAL A 111 -1.00 -9.58 4.43
CA VAL A 111 -0.99 -8.91 5.73
C VAL A 111 0.28 -8.08 5.90
N ALA A 112 1.44 -8.62 5.49
CA ALA A 112 2.70 -7.90 5.55
C ALA A 112 2.68 -6.64 4.67
N MET A 113 2.13 -6.71 3.46
CA MET A 113 2.00 -5.56 2.57
C MET A 113 1.07 -4.50 3.16
N LYS A 114 -0.07 -4.89 3.71
CA LYS A 114 -0.98 -3.96 4.38
C LYS A 114 -0.30 -3.28 5.58
N HIS A 115 0.49 -4.04 6.32
CA HIS A 115 1.23 -3.49 7.46
C HIS A 115 2.24 -2.41 7.02
N ILE A 116 2.89 -2.61 5.88
CA ILE A 116 3.80 -1.60 5.30
C ILE A 116 3.04 -0.29 5.05
N PHE A 117 1.85 -0.35 4.49
CA PHE A 117 1.06 0.85 4.22
C PHE A 117 0.49 1.49 5.50
N HIS A 118 0.10 0.71 6.49
CA HIS A 118 -0.30 1.26 7.79
C HIS A 118 0.86 1.97 8.48
N ARG A 119 2.07 1.41 8.39
CA ARG A 119 3.26 2.07 8.92
C ARG A 119 3.57 3.35 8.15
N LEU A 120 3.46 3.32 6.83
CA LEU A 120 3.64 4.51 6.00
C LEU A 120 2.67 5.62 6.40
N ASP A 121 1.41 5.28 6.62
CA ASP A 121 0.40 6.23 7.07
C ASP A 121 0.79 6.88 8.39
N SER A 122 1.20 6.08 9.37
CA SER A 122 1.63 6.59 10.67
C SER A 122 2.86 7.49 10.58
N GLU A 123 3.83 7.11 9.77
CA GLU A 123 5.07 7.89 9.59
C GLU A 123 4.84 9.18 8.81
N ALA A 124 3.92 9.18 7.85
CA ALA A 124 3.61 10.35 7.05
C ALA A 124 2.80 11.41 7.83
N LEU A 125 1.99 10.95 8.76
CA LEU A 125 1.24 11.86 9.63
C LEU A 125 2.14 12.34 10.76
#